data_231ff9aba3da7fc9337df29d44da2b42
#
_entry.id   231ff9aba3da7fc9337df29d44da2b42
#
_cell.length_a   1.000
_cell.length_b   1.000
_cell.length_c   1.000
_cell.angle_alpha   90.00
_cell.angle_beta   90.00
_cell.angle_gamma   90.00
#
_symmetry.space_group_name_H-M   'P 1'
#
loop_
_entity.id
_entity.type
_entity.pdbx_description
1 polymer ?
#
loop_
_entity_poly.entity_id
_entity_poly.type
_entity_poly.pdbx_seq_one_letter_code
_entity_poly.pdbx_strand_id
1 'polypeptide(L)'
;MFLVDTNVISALAPSKRAEAKELAVWLDQVSSHLFLSVVTAAEVAAGIAKAEREGAMAKARSLSEWWQAVEHFYGEKVLPFDLRCAHLAGRMLDRARAHRPGFEDIAIAATAQVHGLTVLTRNLRHFSPLGVSALDPFQGLPPLPETG
;
A
#
# COMPACT_ATOMS: atom_id res chain seq x y z
N MET A 1 -8.46 9.06 6.70
CA MET A 1 -7.05 8.78 6.39
C MET A 1 -6.91 7.38 5.83
N PHE A 2 -5.90 7.15 5.00
CA PHE A 2 -5.79 5.94 4.22
C PHE A 2 -4.42 5.27 4.38
N LEU A 3 -4.42 3.94 4.37
CA LEU A 3 -3.22 3.14 4.18
C LEU A 3 -3.21 2.64 2.73
N VAL A 4 -2.18 3.02 1.98
CA VAL A 4 -2.11 2.73 0.54
C VAL A 4 -1.44 1.39 0.32
N ASP A 5 -2.18 0.45 -0.31
CA ASP A 5 -1.64 -0.85 -0.67
C ASP A 5 -0.62 -0.72 -1.81
N THR A 6 0.27 -1.68 -1.91
CA THR A 6 1.37 -1.70 -2.88
C THR A 6 0.89 -1.53 -4.32
N ASN A 7 -0.22 -2.18 -4.71
CA ASN A 7 -0.76 -2.08 -6.06
C ASN A 7 -1.27 -0.68 -6.42
N VAL A 8 -1.62 0.13 -5.44
CA VAL A 8 -2.05 1.52 -5.65
C VAL A 8 -0.84 2.46 -5.72
N ILE A 9 0.08 2.38 -4.76
CA ILE A 9 1.28 3.26 -4.80
C ILE A 9 2.15 2.96 -6.01
N SER A 10 2.21 1.70 -6.46
CA SER A 10 2.96 1.30 -7.64
C SER A 10 2.44 1.93 -8.94
N ALA A 11 1.19 2.39 -8.97
CA ALA A 11 0.65 3.13 -10.10
C ALA A 11 1.34 4.50 -10.28
N LEU A 12 2.02 5.00 -9.26
CA LEU A 12 2.81 6.24 -9.32
C LEU A 12 4.25 6.00 -9.80
N ALA A 13 4.68 4.74 -9.96
CA ALA A 13 6.02 4.43 -10.47
C ALA A 13 6.22 5.02 -11.87
N PRO A 14 7.44 5.44 -12.24
CA PRO A 14 7.68 6.18 -13.48
C PRO A 14 7.15 5.52 -14.74
N SER A 15 7.19 4.19 -14.81
CA SER A 15 6.70 3.42 -15.98
C SER A 15 5.18 3.33 -16.08
N LYS A 16 4.44 3.65 -15.02
CA LYS A 16 2.98 3.46 -14.91
C LYS A 16 2.20 4.75 -14.69
N ARG A 17 2.85 5.80 -14.22
CA ARG A 17 2.20 7.05 -13.82
C ARG A 17 1.36 7.69 -14.94
N ALA A 18 1.82 7.60 -16.19
CA ALA A 18 1.11 8.15 -17.34
C ALA A 18 -0.26 7.49 -17.59
N GLU A 19 -0.41 6.22 -17.21
CA GLU A 19 -1.66 5.45 -17.36
C GLU A 19 -2.66 5.70 -16.24
N ALA A 20 -2.21 6.31 -15.13
CA ALA A 20 -3.01 6.53 -13.93
C ALA A 20 -3.01 8.00 -13.52
N LYS A 21 -3.13 8.92 -14.46
CA LYS A 21 -3.02 10.38 -14.23
C LYS A 21 -3.98 10.91 -13.19
N GLU A 22 -5.27 10.53 -13.27
CA GLU A 22 -6.29 11.01 -12.33
C GLU A 22 -6.01 10.53 -10.92
N LEU A 23 -5.64 9.26 -10.78
CA LEU A 23 -5.25 8.69 -9.49
C LEU A 23 -4.00 9.38 -8.94
N ALA A 24 -2.99 9.60 -9.77
CA ALA A 24 -1.76 10.29 -9.37
C ALA A 24 -2.05 11.70 -8.83
N VAL A 25 -2.87 12.48 -9.54
CA VAL A 25 -3.28 13.81 -9.10
C VAL A 25 -4.02 13.75 -7.77
N TRP A 26 -4.95 12.82 -7.63
CA TRP A 26 -5.71 12.66 -6.39
C TRP A 26 -4.79 12.27 -5.22
N LEU A 27 -3.90 11.30 -5.40
CA LEU A 27 -2.95 10.89 -4.36
C LEU A 27 -2.03 12.04 -3.94
N ASP A 28 -1.58 12.85 -4.89
CA ASP A 28 -0.79 14.04 -4.58
C ASP A 28 -1.59 15.06 -3.74
N GLN A 29 -2.87 15.26 -4.09
CA GLN A 29 -3.75 16.19 -3.37
C GLN A 29 -4.05 15.74 -1.94
N VAL A 30 -4.16 14.43 -1.69
CA VAL A 30 -4.47 13.89 -0.37
C VAL A 30 -3.25 13.34 0.36
N SER A 31 -2.05 13.63 -0.10
CA SER A 31 -0.81 13.03 0.42
C SER A 31 -0.62 13.18 1.93
N SER A 32 -1.10 14.27 2.53
CA SER A 32 -1.07 14.47 3.97
C SER A 32 -1.95 13.48 4.76
N HIS A 33 -2.89 12.83 4.10
CA HIS A 33 -3.82 11.85 4.68
C HIS A 33 -3.44 10.40 4.33
N LEU A 34 -2.30 10.20 3.66
CA LEU A 34 -1.84 8.89 3.21
C LEU A 34 -0.73 8.36 4.11
N PHE A 35 -0.80 7.07 4.36
CA PHE A 35 0.20 6.29 5.07
C PHE A 35 0.61 5.09 4.22
N LEU A 36 1.81 4.61 4.43
CA LEU A 36 2.34 3.39 3.80
C LEU A 36 2.70 2.37 4.87
N SER A 37 2.82 1.11 4.46
CA SER A 37 3.28 0.03 5.33
C SER A 37 4.73 -0.34 5.02
N VAL A 38 5.49 -0.76 6.02
CA VAL A 38 6.81 -1.39 5.82
C VAL A 38 6.71 -2.65 4.96
N VAL A 39 5.56 -3.31 4.93
CA VAL A 39 5.30 -4.45 4.03
C VAL A 39 5.38 -4.01 2.58
N THR A 40 4.84 -2.84 2.25
CA THR A 40 4.96 -2.26 0.91
C THR A 40 6.42 -1.99 0.55
N ALA A 41 7.22 -1.49 1.50
CA ALA A 41 8.66 -1.32 1.31
C ALA A 41 9.35 -2.65 0.96
N ALA A 42 8.99 -3.74 1.66
CA ALA A 42 9.52 -5.06 1.38
C ALA A 42 9.12 -5.58 -0.01
N GLU A 43 7.86 -5.38 -0.40
CA GLU A 43 7.38 -5.79 -1.73
C GLU A 43 8.07 -5.01 -2.86
N VAL A 44 8.27 -3.71 -2.68
CA VAL A 44 8.99 -2.89 -3.66
C VAL A 44 10.46 -3.31 -3.74
N ALA A 45 11.12 -3.56 -2.61
CA ALA A 45 12.49 -4.04 -2.56
C ALA A 45 12.63 -5.39 -3.27
N ALA A 46 11.68 -6.30 -3.09
CA ALA A 46 11.65 -7.58 -3.80
C ALA A 46 11.49 -7.40 -5.31
N GLY A 47 10.67 -6.45 -5.75
CA GLY A 47 10.51 -6.11 -7.16
C GLY A 47 11.79 -5.55 -7.79
N ILE A 48 12.51 -4.70 -7.06
CA ILE A 48 13.82 -4.16 -7.49
C ILE A 48 14.85 -5.31 -7.62
N ALA A 49 14.95 -6.16 -6.62
CA ALA A 49 15.85 -7.31 -6.64
C ALA A 49 15.55 -8.27 -7.80
N LYS A 50 14.28 -8.50 -8.09
CA LYS A 50 13.84 -9.30 -9.24
C LYS A 50 14.31 -8.68 -10.55
N ALA A 51 14.14 -7.35 -10.73
CA ALA A 51 14.58 -6.65 -11.93
C ALA A 51 16.10 -6.76 -12.11
N GLU A 52 16.87 -6.63 -11.03
CA GLU A 52 18.33 -6.81 -11.06
C GLU A 52 18.72 -8.24 -11.49
N ARG A 53 18.09 -9.24 -10.90
CA ARG A 53 18.34 -10.66 -11.22
C ARG A 53 18.03 -10.98 -12.68
N GLU A 54 17.00 -10.36 -13.24
CA GLU A 54 16.59 -10.53 -14.64
C GLU A 54 17.42 -9.69 -15.63
N GLY A 55 18.39 -8.92 -15.13
CA GLY A 55 19.24 -8.07 -15.95
C GLY A 55 18.59 -6.75 -16.38
N ALA A 56 17.41 -6.43 -15.88
CA ALA A 56 16.69 -5.19 -16.19
C ALA A 56 17.22 -4.03 -15.33
N MET A 57 18.48 -3.67 -15.51
CA MET A 57 19.20 -2.73 -14.63
C MET A 57 18.64 -1.31 -14.68
N ALA A 58 18.21 -0.83 -15.84
CA ALA A 58 17.60 0.49 -15.97
C ALA A 58 16.28 0.57 -15.22
N LYS A 59 15.45 -0.48 -15.30
CA LYS A 59 14.20 -0.60 -14.55
C LYS A 59 14.46 -0.64 -13.03
N ALA A 60 15.42 -1.45 -12.60
CA ALA A 60 15.81 -1.57 -11.19
C ALA A 60 16.24 -0.21 -10.63
N ARG A 61 17.07 0.52 -11.36
CA ARG A 61 17.55 1.85 -10.97
C ARG A 61 16.38 2.85 -10.86
N SER A 62 15.52 2.91 -11.86
CA SER A 62 14.37 3.81 -11.89
C SER A 62 13.42 3.54 -10.72
N LEU A 63 13.11 2.27 -10.44
CA LEU A 63 12.29 1.88 -9.30
C LEU A 63 12.95 2.25 -7.97
N SER A 64 14.25 2.01 -7.84
CA SER A 64 15.00 2.31 -6.62
C SER A 64 15.02 3.82 -6.32
N GLU A 65 15.30 4.65 -7.33
CA GLU A 65 15.30 6.10 -7.19
C GLU A 65 13.91 6.63 -6.81
N TRP A 66 12.88 6.14 -7.49
CA TRP A 66 11.50 6.51 -7.19
C TRP A 66 11.11 6.13 -5.75
N TRP A 67 11.43 4.91 -5.34
CA TRP A 67 11.07 4.44 -3.99
C TRP A 67 11.83 5.19 -2.90
N GLN A 68 13.09 5.52 -3.10
CA GLN A 68 13.85 6.36 -2.17
C GLN A 68 13.18 7.73 -1.98
N ALA A 69 12.68 8.33 -3.06
CA ALA A 69 11.93 9.58 -3.00
C ALA A 69 10.62 9.42 -2.21
N VAL A 70 9.90 8.31 -2.41
CA VAL A 70 8.68 7.99 -1.66
C VAL A 70 8.99 7.85 -0.17
N GLU A 71 10.01 7.09 0.20
CA GLU A 71 10.42 6.92 1.61
C GLU A 71 10.79 8.26 2.25
N HIS A 72 11.52 9.09 1.53
CA HIS A 72 11.90 10.42 2.03
C HIS A 72 10.67 11.30 2.24
N PHE A 73 9.75 11.32 1.27
CA PHE A 73 8.53 12.15 1.32
C PHE A 73 7.58 11.72 2.44
N TYR A 74 7.33 10.41 2.57
CA TYR A 74 6.40 9.91 3.58
C TYR A 74 7.00 9.83 4.98
N GLY A 75 8.31 9.57 5.10
CA GLY A 75 9.02 9.57 6.37
C GLY A 75 8.36 8.68 7.43
N GLU A 76 7.96 9.29 8.56
CA GLU A 76 7.30 8.58 9.67
C GLU A 76 5.91 8.03 9.33
N LYS A 77 5.36 8.41 8.20
CA LYS A 77 4.08 7.89 7.70
C LYS A 77 4.23 6.52 7.01
N VAL A 78 5.43 5.99 6.93
CA VAL A 78 5.68 4.58 6.64
C VAL A 78 5.57 3.83 7.96
N LEU A 79 4.45 3.14 8.16
CA LEU A 79 4.08 2.55 9.45
C LEU A 79 4.74 1.18 9.64
N PRO A 80 5.26 0.90 10.85
CA PRO A 80 5.83 -0.39 11.17
C PRO A 80 4.76 -1.47 11.35
N PHE A 81 5.18 -2.72 11.17
CA PHE A 81 4.41 -3.88 11.60
C PHE A 81 4.90 -4.26 13.01
N ASP A 82 4.27 -3.66 14.01
CA ASP A 82 4.68 -3.82 15.41
C ASP A 82 3.94 -4.98 16.11
N LEU A 83 4.16 -5.13 17.40
CA LEU A 83 3.58 -6.23 18.17
C LEU A 83 2.04 -6.17 18.22
N ARG A 84 1.45 -4.98 18.27
CA ARG A 84 -0.02 -4.82 18.22
C ARG A 84 -0.57 -5.31 16.87
N CYS A 85 0.11 -4.95 15.79
CA CYS A 85 -0.22 -5.43 14.45
C CYS A 85 -0.10 -6.95 14.36
N ALA A 86 0.97 -7.52 14.93
CA ALA A 86 1.20 -8.96 14.92
C ALA A 86 0.09 -9.73 15.66
N HIS A 87 -0.33 -9.27 16.83
CA HIS A 87 -1.41 -9.90 17.58
C HIS A 87 -2.73 -9.87 16.81
N LEU A 88 -3.05 -8.73 16.21
CA LEU A 88 -4.26 -8.60 15.40
C LEU A 88 -4.20 -9.44 14.13
N ALA A 89 -3.03 -9.47 13.48
CA ALA A 89 -2.80 -10.31 12.31
C ALA A 89 -3.04 -11.80 12.59
N GLY A 90 -2.58 -12.28 13.75
CA GLY A 90 -2.83 -13.66 14.17
C GLY A 90 -4.32 -13.97 14.31
N ARG A 91 -5.10 -13.07 14.88
CA ARG A 91 -6.56 -13.22 14.98
C ARG A 91 -7.25 -13.17 13.62
N MET A 92 -6.79 -12.30 12.71
CA MET A 92 -7.31 -12.23 11.35
C MET A 92 -7.02 -13.51 10.56
N LEU A 93 -5.81 -14.06 10.69
CA LEU A 93 -5.44 -15.33 10.07
C LEU A 93 -6.40 -16.45 10.47
N ASP A 94 -6.72 -16.56 11.75
CA ASP A 94 -7.65 -17.58 12.24
C ASP A 94 -9.07 -17.35 11.72
N ARG A 95 -9.59 -16.14 11.85
CA ARG A 95 -10.97 -15.81 11.43
C ARG A 95 -11.17 -15.98 9.92
N ALA A 96 -10.15 -15.65 9.11
CA ALA A 96 -10.23 -15.71 7.67
C ALA A 96 -9.64 -17.00 7.07
N ARG A 97 -9.34 -18.00 7.90
CA ARG A 97 -8.61 -19.22 7.49
C ARG A 97 -9.23 -19.95 6.29
N ALA A 98 -10.56 -19.92 6.15
CA ALA A 98 -11.25 -20.55 5.03
C ALA A 98 -10.94 -19.86 3.69
N HIS A 99 -10.56 -18.60 3.70
CA HIS A 99 -10.25 -17.80 2.51
C HIS A 99 -8.78 -17.86 2.12
N ARG A 100 -7.93 -18.45 2.98
CA ARG A 100 -6.47 -18.58 2.77
C ARG A 100 -5.80 -17.25 2.34
N PRO A 101 -5.95 -16.16 3.11
CA PRO A 101 -5.38 -14.87 2.76
C PRO A 101 -3.86 -14.92 2.75
N GLY A 102 -3.23 -14.13 1.88
CA GLY A 102 -1.78 -13.91 1.91
C GLY A 102 -1.37 -13.15 3.17
N PHE A 103 -0.18 -13.44 3.69
CA PHE A 103 0.31 -12.78 4.91
C PHE A 103 0.51 -11.28 4.70
N GLU A 104 0.96 -10.85 3.52
CA GLU A 104 1.15 -9.45 3.19
C GLU A 104 -0.16 -8.65 3.26
N ASP A 105 -1.28 -9.20 2.79
CA ASP A 105 -2.59 -8.56 2.89
C ASP A 105 -3.06 -8.48 4.35
N ILE A 106 -2.84 -9.55 5.12
CA ILE A 106 -3.13 -9.58 6.55
C ILE A 106 -2.32 -8.53 7.29
N ALA A 107 -1.02 -8.42 7.00
CA ALA A 107 -0.14 -7.45 7.66
C ALA A 107 -0.57 -6.01 7.36
N ILE A 108 -0.95 -5.70 6.13
CA ILE A 108 -1.48 -4.39 5.74
C ILE A 108 -2.81 -4.13 6.43
N ALA A 109 -3.73 -5.10 6.42
CA ALA A 109 -5.04 -4.96 7.06
C ALA A 109 -4.92 -4.74 8.57
N ALA A 110 -4.06 -5.49 9.25
CA ALA A 110 -3.82 -5.34 10.67
C ALA A 110 -3.23 -3.97 11.02
N THR A 111 -2.27 -3.50 10.23
CA THR A 111 -1.69 -2.16 10.40
C THR A 111 -2.76 -1.07 10.23
N ALA A 112 -3.58 -1.18 9.20
CA ALA A 112 -4.67 -0.23 8.96
C ALA A 112 -5.65 -0.20 10.14
N GLN A 113 -6.06 -1.35 10.65
CA GLN A 113 -7.01 -1.42 11.75
C GLN A 113 -6.45 -0.88 13.06
N VAL A 114 -5.18 -1.16 13.37
CA VAL A 114 -4.52 -0.62 14.56
C VAL A 114 -4.50 0.91 14.54
N HIS A 115 -4.32 1.51 13.37
CA HIS A 115 -4.23 2.97 13.21
C HIS A 115 -5.54 3.63 12.78
N GLY A 116 -6.64 2.88 12.67
CA GLY A 116 -7.95 3.42 12.27
C GLY A 116 -7.99 3.94 10.84
N LEU A 117 -7.25 3.32 9.92
CA LEU A 117 -7.12 3.73 8.52
C LEU A 117 -8.00 2.87 7.61
N THR A 118 -8.43 3.46 6.50
CA THR A 118 -9.07 2.74 5.39
C THR A 118 -8.00 2.32 4.39
N VAL A 119 -8.00 1.06 3.97
CA VAL A 119 -7.06 0.55 2.97
C VAL A 119 -7.48 1.00 1.57
N LEU A 120 -6.56 1.57 0.81
CA LEU A 120 -6.74 1.81 -0.63
C LEU A 120 -6.09 0.66 -1.39
N THR A 121 -6.87 -0.10 -2.13
CA THR A 121 -6.41 -1.31 -2.83
C THR A 121 -7.21 -1.59 -4.09
N ARG A 122 -6.57 -2.20 -5.11
CA ARG A 122 -7.27 -2.77 -6.28
C ARG A 122 -7.91 -4.11 -5.96
N ASN A 123 -7.50 -4.78 -4.88
CA ASN A 123 -7.89 -6.15 -4.54
C ASN A 123 -8.88 -6.20 -3.38
N LEU A 124 -10.02 -5.51 -3.50
CA LEU A 124 -11.06 -5.47 -2.46
C LEU A 124 -11.43 -6.87 -1.95
N ARG A 125 -11.53 -7.85 -2.83
CA ARG A 125 -11.89 -9.23 -2.47
C ARG A 125 -10.88 -9.89 -1.52
N HIS A 126 -9.62 -9.46 -1.51
CA HIS A 126 -8.59 -9.97 -0.58
C HIS A 126 -8.76 -9.38 0.82
N PHE A 127 -9.31 -8.17 0.92
CA PHE A 127 -9.48 -7.47 2.20
C PHE A 127 -10.87 -7.66 2.80
N SER A 128 -11.89 -7.94 1.99
CA SER A 128 -13.26 -8.16 2.47
C SER A 128 -13.36 -9.22 3.57
N PRO A 129 -12.70 -10.41 3.46
CA PRO A 129 -12.74 -11.40 4.53
C PRO A 129 -12.03 -10.98 5.82
N LEU A 130 -11.20 -9.95 5.77
CA LEU A 130 -10.39 -9.48 6.90
C LEU A 130 -11.13 -8.50 7.80
N GLY A 131 -12.31 -8.02 7.38
CA GLY A 131 -13.16 -7.14 8.18
C GLY A 131 -12.62 -5.73 8.35
N VAL A 132 -11.74 -5.26 7.46
CA VAL A 132 -11.22 -3.90 7.48
C VAL A 132 -11.92 -3.02 6.45
N SER A 133 -11.97 -1.72 6.71
CA SER A 133 -12.47 -0.75 5.73
C SER A 133 -11.50 -0.66 4.56
N ALA A 134 -12.00 -0.84 3.33
CA ALA A 134 -11.19 -0.81 2.13
C ALA A 134 -11.97 -0.17 0.97
N LEU A 135 -11.25 0.55 0.11
CA LEU A 135 -11.78 1.20 -1.09
C LEU A 135 -10.85 0.93 -2.27
N ASP A 136 -11.43 0.80 -3.47
CA ASP A 136 -10.67 0.71 -4.71
C ASP A 136 -10.70 2.07 -5.43
N PRO A 137 -9.57 2.84 -5.39
CA PRO A 137 -9.53 4.17 -5.99
C PRO A 137 -9.54 4.13 -7.53
N PHE A 138 -9.33 2.97 -8.15
CA PHE A 138 -9.44 2.80 -9.60
C PHE A 138 -10.90 2.71 -10.08
N GLN A 139 -11.83 2.33 -9.19
CA GLN A 139 -13.26 2.27 -9.49
C GLN A 139 -13.97 3.60 -9.24
N GLY A 140 -13.39 4.45 -8.42
CA GLY A 140 -13.93 5.76 -8.10
C GLY A 140 -13.07 6.44 -7.04
N LEU A 141 -12.67 7.68 -7.31
CA LEU A 141 -11.87 8.43 -6.36
C LEU A 141 -12.74 8.90 -5.20
N PRO A 142 -12.31 8.71 -3.94
CA PRO A 142 -12.99 9.28 -2.80
C PRO A 142 -13.01 10.81 -2.88
N PRO A 143 -14.00 11.47 -2.25
CA PRO A 143 -14.01 12.93 -2.20
C PRO A 143 -12.76 13.44 -1.47
N LEU A 144 -12.33 14.65 -1.84
CA LEU A 144 -11.23 15.30 -1.15
C LEU A 144 -11.64 15.56 0.31
N PRO A 145 -10.71 15.38 1.27
CA PRO A 145 -10.98 15.75 2.65
C PRO A 145 -11.35 17.23 2.75
N GLU A 146 -12.34 17.53 3.57
CA GLU A 146 -12.68 18.92 3.84
C GLU A 146 -11.46 19.60 4.49
N THR A 147 -11.08 20.74 3.93
CA THR A 147 -10.08 21.60 4.54
C THR A 147 -10.69 22.22 5.79
N GLY A 148 -10.40 21.61 6.91
CA GLY A 148 -10.76 22.13 8.22
C GLY A 148 -9.90 23.33 8.61
#